data_cdae606004ad62774dc9ecf739d004a5
#
_entry.id   cdae606004ad62774dc9ecf739d004a5
#
_cell.length_a   1.000
_cell.length_b   1.000
_cell.length_c   1.000
_cell.angle_alpha   90.00
_cell.angle_beta   90.00
_cell.angle_gamma   90.00
#
_symmetry.space_group_name_H-M   'P 1'
#
loop_
_entity.id
_entity.type
_entity.pdbx_description
1 polymer ?
#
loop_
_entity_poly.entity_id
_entity_poly.type
_entity_poly.pdbx_seq_one_letter_code
_entity_poly.pdbx_strand_id
1 'polypeptide(L)'
;FGTMVRNMMKAHGADGDILIDPDDSTSYTIALAPPGIDRIFLHNPGANDSFDADDVPDELLEGAAVLHFGYPPIMKKFYENGSGELLKLFGRAKERGVMVSMDMTSVDPDSEAGKADWEQILRDVLPYVDFFEPSVEELCYMLDRPRYEEWTARAAGRDVTEVLTLEDIRPLAQKTMDLGARVMLLKCGVSGMYYRTAPEDRMGSYAGAGLELGAWCRKEGFVKSFIPDRVRSGTGAGDTSIAAFLLAMLRGYPAEQCVRLAAAEGASCVEEFDALTGVRTLEELEQKIRSGWKQRD
;
A
#
# COMPACT_ATOMS: atom_id res chain seq x y z
N PHE A 1 -12.05 -15.47 -15.21
CA PHE A 1 -11.81 -14.63 -14.04
C PHE A 1 -12.32 -13.20 -14.25
N GLY A 2 -12.07 -12.52 -15.40
CA GLY A 2 -12.49 -11.14 -15.62
C GLY A 2 -13.98 -10.86 -15.37
N THR A 3 -14.88 -11.77 -15.81
CA THR A 3 -16.30 -11.66 -15.51
C THR A 3 -16.60 -11.71 -14.00
N MET A 4 -15.86 -12.53 -13.24
CA MET A 4 -16.01 -12.59 -11.78
C MET A 4 -15.59 -11.27 -11.14
N VAL A 5 -14.42 -10.73 -11.51
CA VAL A 5 -13.93 -9.44 -11.02
C VAL A 5 -14.95 -8.34 -11.31
N ARG A 6 -15.42 -8.22 -12.55
CA ARG A 6 -16.43 -7.22 -12.93
C ARG A 6 -17.74 -7.36 -12.12
N ASN A 7 -18.21 -8.57 -11.90
CA ASN A 7 -19.44 -8.79 -11.11
C ASN A 7 -19.23 -8.38 -9.64
N MET A 8 -18.06 -8.67 -9.07
CA MET A 8 -17.73 -8.26 -7.71
C MET A 8 -17.65 -6.74 -7.61
N MET A 9 -16.92 -6.08 -8.52
CA MET A 9 -16.81 -4.62 -8.56
C MET A 9 -18.18 -3.95 -8.72
N LYS A 10 -19.02 -4.50 -9.60
CA LYS A 10 -20.40 -4.03 -9.80
C LYS A 10 -21.25 -4.13 -8.54
N ALA A 11 -21.12 -5.21 -7.78
CA ALA A 11 -21.85 -5.37 -6.52
C ALA A 11 -21.49 -4.27 -5.48
N HIS A 12 -20.32 -3.65 -5.63
CA HIS A 12 -19.83 -2.55 -4.79
C HIS A 12 -19.93 -1.17 -5.46
N GLY A 13 -20.56 -1.08 -6.66
CA GLY A 13 -20.70 0.19 -7.39
C GLY A 13 -19.40 0.75 -7.96
N ALA A 14 -18.41 -0.13 -8.21
CA ALA A 14 -17.05 0.25 -8.65
C ALA A 14 -16.69 -0.40 -10.01
N ASP A 15 -17.66 -0.58 -10.91
CA ASP A 15 -17.48 -1.25 -12.22
C ASP A 15 -17.41 -0.29 -13.42
N GLY A 16 -17.38 1.03 -13.16
CA GLY A 16 -17.52 2.05 -14.22
C GLY A 16 -16.45 2.01 -15.30
N ASP A 17 -15.19 1.84 -14.89
CA ASP A 17 -14.04 2.08 -15.78
C ASP A 17 -13.03 0.92 -15.78
N ILE A 18 -13.54 -0.32 -15.71
CA ILE A 18 -12.69 -1.50 -15.81
C ILE A 18 -12.28 -1.71 -17.26
N LEU A 19 -11.01 -1.54 -17.55
CA LEU A 19 -10.43 -1.80 -18.86
C LEU A 19 -10.40 -3.31 -19.15
N ILE A 20 -10.68 -3.66 -20.39
CA ILE A 20 -10.65 -5.05 -20.86
C ILE A 20 -9.63 -5.14 -22.00
N ASP A 21 -8.56 -5.88 -21.76
CA ASP A 21 -7.64 -6.28 -22.81
C ASP A 21 -8.23 -7.52 -23.52
N PRO A 22 -8.56 -7.43 -24.82
CA PRO A 22 -9.10 -8.55 -25.58
C PRO A 22 -8.04 -9.59 -25.95
N ASP A 23 -6.76 -9.22 -25.89
CA ASP A 23 -5.65 -10.02 -26.40
C ASP A 23 -4.92 -10.78 -25.28
N ASP A 24 -5.25 -10.51 -24.01
CA ASP A 24 -4.61 -11.18 -22.87
C ASP A 24 -5.62 -11.73 -21.84
N SER A 25 -5.13 -12.58 -20.97
CA SER A 25 -5.90 -13.17 -19.86
C SER A 25 -5.98 -12.22 -18.66
N THR A 26 -7.05 -12.31 -17.88
CA THR A 26 -7.11 -11.64 -16.58
C THR A 26 -6.01 -12.16 -15.67
N SER A 27 -5.26 -11.26 -15.03
CA SER A 27 -4.31 -11.62 -13.97
C SER A 27 -4.99 -12.39 -12.84
N TYR A 28 -4.30 -13.39 -12.29
CA TYR A 28 -4.76 -14.12 -11.11
C TYR A 28 -3.61 -14.73 -10.33
N THR A 29 -3.86 -14.99 -9.05
CA THR A 29 -2.93 -15.70 -8.19
C THR A 29 -3.64 -16.87 -7.52
N ILE A 30 -3.01 -18.05 -7.54
CA ILE A 30 -3.44 -19.22 -6.76
C ILE A 30 -2.58 -19.26 -5.50
N ALA A 31 -3.20 -19.07 -4.34
CA ALA A 31 -2.54 -19.20 -3.06
C ALA A 31 -2.73 -20.63 -2.50
N LEU A 32 -1.64 -21.36 -2.37
CA LEU A 32 -1.61 -22.66 -1.70
C LEU A 32 -1.20 -22.44 -0.25
N ALA A 33 -2.05 -22.83 0.70
CA ALA A 33 -1.83 -22.63 2.14
C ALA A 33 -1.83 -23.98 2.88
N PRO A 34 -0.79 -24.83 2.72
CA PRO A 34 -0.70 -26.08 3.43
C PRO A 34 -0.46 -25.84 4.93
N PRO A 35 -1.02 -26.66 5.82
CA PRO A 35 -0.80 -26.51 7.25
C PRO A 35 0.69 -26.54 7.64
N GLY A 36 1.15 -25.55 8.41
CA GLY A 36 2.51 -25.49 8.92
C GLY A 36 3.58 -25.04 7.92
N ILE A 37 3.19 -24.66 6.72
CA ILE A 37 4.07 -24.08 5.68
C ILE A 37 3.51 -22.72 5.31
N ASP A 38 4.39 -21.75 5.08
CA ASP A 38 3.96 -20.45 4.55
C ASP A 38 3.31 -20.60 3.16
N ARG A 39 2.46 -19.64 2.83
CA ARG A 39 1.70 -19.64 1.58
C ARG A 39 2.64 -19.64 0.37
N ILE A 40 2.31 -20.48 -0.60
CA ILE A 40 2.98 -20.53 -1.90
C ILE A 40 2.05 -19.86 -2.92
N PHE A 41 2.57 -18.91 -3.67
CA PHE A 41 1.82 -18.20 -4.68
C PHE A 41 2.20 -18.65 -6.09
N LEU A 42 1.22 -19.05 -6.87
CA LEU A 42 1.36 -19.29 -8.30
C LEU A 42 0.67 -18.12 -9.01
N HIS A 43 1.46 -17.17 -9.51
CA HIS A 43 0.96 -15.96 -10.14
C HIS A 43 0.99 -16.06 -11.65
N ASN A 44 -0.12 -15.69 -12.29
CA ASN A 44 -0.19 -15.43 -13.72
C ASN A 44 -0.42 -13.92 -13.92
N PRO A 45 0.54 -13.19 -14.50
CA PRO A 45 0.43 -11.74 -14.65
C PRO A 45 -0.69 -11.33 -15.61
N GLY A 46 -0.92 -12.09 -16.69
CA GLY A 46 -1.92 -11.75 -17.70
C GLY A 46 -1.80 -10.29 -18.15
N ALA A 47 -2.92 -9.60 -18.29
CA ALA A 47 -2.98 -8.20 -18.72
C ALA A 47 -2.19 -7.21 -17.83
N ASN A 48 -1.72 -7.61 -16.65
CA ASN A 48 -0.83 -6.74 -15.86
C ASN A 48 0.52 -6.51 -16.53
N ASP A 49 1.00 -7.45 -17.36
CA ASP A 49 2.28 -7.32 -18.06
C ASP A 49 2.21 -6.38 -19.27
N SER A 50 1.04 -6.21 -19.87
CA SER A 50 0.80 -5.30 -20.99
C SER A 50 0.33 -3.91 -20.57
N PHE A 51 -0.30 -3.79 -19.40
CA PHE A 51 -0.85 -2.54 -18.89
C PHE A 51 0.25 -1.48 -18.70
N ASP A 52 0.01 -0.27 -19.22
CA ASP A 52 0.92 0.87 -19.12
C ASP A 52 0.20 2.20 -18.80
N ALA A 53 0.94 3.30 -18.76
CA ALA A 53 0.39 4.60 -18.42
C ALA A 53 -0.65 5.13 -19.44
N ASP A 54 -0.58 4.72 -20.71
CA ASP A 54 -1.52 5.15 -21.75
C ASP A 54 -2.88 4.45 -21.63
N ASP A 55 -2.95 3.31 -20.94
CA ASP A 55 -4.20 2.63 -20.63
C ASP A 55 -5.07 3.40 -19.64
N VAL A 56 -4.51 4.37 -18.91
CA VAL A 56 -5.26 5.27 -18.02
C VAL A 56 -5.61 6.55 -18.79
N PRO A 57 -6.83 6.72 -19.31
CA PRO A 57 -7.20 7.92 -20.04
C PRO A 57 -7.27 9.14 -19.10
N ASP A 58 -6.99 10.32 -19.64
CA ASP A 58 -6.97 11.58 -18.88
C ASP A 58 -8.31 11.88 -18.23
N GLU A 59 -9.40 11.48 -18.86
CA GLU A 59 -10.77 11.68 -18.38
C GLU A 59 -11.01 11.00 -17.05
N LEU A 60 -10.32 9.89 -16.74
CA LEU A 60 -10.41 9.21 -15.44
C LEU A 60 -9.67 9.96 -14.34
N LEU A 61 -8.66 10.76 -14.71
CA LEU A 61 -7.94 11.61 -13.76
C LEU A 61 -8.68 12.93 -13.51
N GLU A 62 -9.53 13.36 -14.42
CA GLU A 62 -10.29 14.60 -14.27
C GLU A 62 -11.31 14.51 -13.13
N GLY A 63 -11.13 15.31 -12.10
CA GLY A 63 -12.02 15.35 -10.92
C GLY A 63 -11.76 14.23 -9.90
N ALA A 64 -10.79 13.35 -10.13
CA ALA A 64 -10.35 12.39 -9.12
C ALA A 64 -9.64 13.11 -7.97
N ALA A 65 -9.90 12.70 -6.73
CA ALA A 65 -9.20 13.23 -5.58
C ALA A 65 -7.83 12.52 -5.39
N VAL A 66 -7.80 11.21 -5.62
CA VAL A 66 -6.61 10.36 -5.43
C VAL A 66 -6.53 9.34 -6.56
N LEU A 67 -5.35 9.20 -7.15
CA LEU A 67 -4.93 8.05 -7.93
C LEU A 67 -4.19 7.11 -6.97
N HIS A 68 -4.78 5.95 -6.66
CA HIS A 68 -4.07 4.90 -5.94
C HIS A 68 -3.49 3.90 -6.94
N PHE A 69 -2.18 3.67 -6.86
CA PHE A 69 -1.47 2.72 -7.72
C PHE A 69 -0.84 1.63 -6.85
N GLY A 70 -1.38 0.43 -6.97
CA GLY A 70 -0.89 -0.74 -6.23
C GLY A 70 0.02 -1.62 -7.09
N TYR A 71 1.09 -2.09 -6.46
CA TYR A 71 1.93 -3.20 -6.89
C TYR A 71 2.70 -3.03 -8.21
N PRO A 72 3.47 -1.93 -8.40
CA PRO A 72 4.36 -1.82 -9.56
C PRO A 72 5.21 -3.07 -9.83
N PRO A 73 5.70 -3.83 -8.81
CA PRO A 73 6.56 -4.99 -9.04
C PRO A 73 5.91 -6.17 -9.77
N ILE A 74 4.60 -6.23 -9.87
CA ILE A 74 3.88 -7.28 -10.63
C ILE A 74 3.26 -6.75 -11.92
N MET A 75 3.70 -5.57 -12.38
CA MET A 75 3.24 -4.92 -13.59
C MET A 75 4.46 -4.57 -14.46
N LYS A 76 4.79 -5.44 -15.41
CA LYS A 76 6.08 -5.44 -16.12
C LYS A 76 6.47 -4.07 -16.69
N LYS A 77 5.55 -3.37 -17.34
CA LYS A 77 5.81 -2.06 -17.94
C LYS A 77 6.30 -1.00 -16.94
N PHE A 78 5.92 -1.13 -15.69
CA PHE A 78 6.24 -0.14 -14.65
C PHE A 78 7.62 -0.35 -13.97
N TYR A 79 8.39 -1.35 -14.39
CA TYR A 79 9.75 -1.56 -13.89
C TYR A 79 10.78 -1.99 -14.95
N GLU A 80 10.36 -2.61 -16.07
CA GLU A 80 11.30 -3.19 -17.04
C GLU A 80 12.26 -2.18 -17.68
N ASN A 81 11.84 -0.92 -17.82
CA ASN A 81 12.61 0.18 -18.38
C ASN A 81 12.83 1.31 -17.36
N GLY A 82 12.90 0.99 -16.08
CA GLY A 82 13.04 1.95 -14.98
C GLY A 82 11.73 2.63 -14.63
N SER A 83 11.79 3.91 -14.25
CA SER A 83 10.67 4.68 -13.71
C SER A 83 9.74 5.34 -14.75
N GLY A 84 10.02 5.17 -16.05
CA GLY A 84 9.39 5.96 -17.12
C GLY A 84 7.85 5.95 -17.11
N GLU A 85 7.23 4.78 -17.04
CA GLU A 85 5.77 4.65 -17.03
C GLU A 85 5.13 5.19 -15.74
N LEU A 86 5.77 4.98 -14.58
CA LEU A 86 5.31 5.59 -13.32
C LEU A 86 5.36 7.12 -13.39
N LEU A 87 6.47 7.69 -13.87
CA LEU A 87 6.63 9.13 -14.02
C LEU A 87 5.61 9.72 -14.99
N LYS A 88 5.33 9.04 -16.10
CA LYS A 88 4.33 9.44 -17.07
C LYS A 88 2.94 9.49 -16.45
N LEU A 89 2.52 8.42 -15.75
CA LEU A 89 1.21 8.34 -15.11
C LEU A 89 1.07 9.35 -13.96
N PHE A 90 2.06 9.39 -13.05
CA PHE A 90 2.01 10.26 -11.88
C PHE A 90 2.16 11.75 -12.27
N GLY A 91 2.98 12.05 -13.27
CA GLY A 91 3.08 13.41 -13.82
C GLY A 91 1.73 13.93 -14.33
N ARG A 92 1.01 13.11 -15.13
CA ARG A 92 -0.32 13.42 -15.64
C ARG A 92 -1.35 13.63 -14.51
N ALA A 93 -1.29 12.82 -13.46
CA ALA A 93 -2.13 13.00 -12.27
C ALA A 93 -1.82 14.32 -11.55
N LYS A 94 -0.53 14.62 -11.33
CA LYS A 94 -0.10 15.87 -10.66
C LYS A 94 -0.48 17.13 -11.47
N GLU A 95 -0.36 17.11 -12.79
CA GLU A 95 -0.79 18.22 -13.67
C GLU A 95 -2.29 18.55 -13.55
N ARG A 96 -3.10 17.55 -13.15
CA ARG A 96 -4.55 17.69 -12.92
C ARG A 96 -4.91 17.94 -11.46
N GLY A 97 -3.91 18.09 -10.59
CA GLY A 97 -4.13 18.32 -9.16
C GLY A 97 -4.58 17.08 -8.38
N VAL A 98 -4.44 15.88 -8.98
CA VAL A 98 -4.77 14.61 -8.34
C VAL A 98 -3.64 14.21 -7.38
N MET A 99 -3.99 13.79 -6.17
CA MET A 99 -3.03 13.18 -5.26
C MET A 99 -2.64 11.78 -5.73
N VAL A 100 -1.40 11.38 -5.48
CA VAL A 100 -0.90 10.06 -5.82
C VAL A 100 -0.62 9.27 -4.56
N SER A 101 -1.23 8.11 -4.45
CA SER A 101 -0.99 7.09 -3.42
C SER A 101 -0.34 5.88 -4.10
N MET A 102 0.71 5.31 -3.50
CA MET A 102 1.42 4.17 -4.08
C MET A 102 1.73 3.12 -3.01
N ASP A 103 1.31 1.89 -3.29
CA ASP A 103 1.70 0.70 -2.54
C ASP A 103 2.73 -0.14 -3.31
N MET A 104 3.37 -1.06 -2.61
CA MET A 104 4.32 -2.00 -3.16
C MET A 104 3.88 -3.44 -2.85
N THR A 105 4.58 -4.41 -3.39
CA THR A 105 4.42 -5.82 -3.04
C THR A 105 5.79 -6.49 -2.97
N SER A 106 5.84 -7.63 -2.31
CA SER A 106 7.04 -8.46 -2.26
C SER A 106 7.45 -8.89 -3.67
N VAL A 107 8.74 -8.92 -3.91
CA VAL A 107 9.33 -9.37 -5.17
C VAL A 107 10.07 -10.68 -4.96
N ASP A 108 9.96 -11.58 -5.93
CA ASP A 108 10.82 -12.75 -6.01
C ASP A 108 12.24 -12.29 -6.43
N PRO A 109 13.27 -12.54 -5.61
CA PRO A 109 14.65 -12.14 -5.91
C PRO A 109 15.18 -12.64 -7.25
N ASP A 110 14.70 -13.77 -7.73
CA ASP A 110 15.15 -14.41 -8.96
C ASP A 110 14.38 -13.91 -10.20
N SER A 111 13.26 -13.20 -9.99
CA SER A 111 12.46 -12.62 -11.07
C SER A 111 13.13 -11.39 -11.71
N GLU A 112 12.59 -10.95 -12.85
CA GLU A 112 13.00 -9.68 -13.47
C GLU A 112 12.70 -8.48 -12.57
N ALA A 113 11.55 -8.48 -11.88
CA ALA A 113 11.22 -7.46 -10.90
C ALA A 113 12.20 -7.45 -9.71
N GLY A 114 12.69 -8.63 -9.28
CA GLY A 114 13.70 -8.73 -8.22
C GLY A 114 15.06 -8.16 -8.58
N LYS A 115 15.37 -8.07 -9.88
CA LYS A 115 16.62 -7.52 -10.42
C LYS A 115 16.53 -6.03 -10.80
N ALA A 116 15.33 -5.46 -10.79
CA ALA A 116 15.13 -4.04 -11.11
C ALA A 116 15.82 -3.14 -10.08
N ASP A 117 16.28 -1.98 -10.51
CA ASP A 117 16.87 -0.96 -9.62
C ASP A 117 15.78 -0.16 -8.90
N TRP A 118 15.18 -0.81 -7.89
CA TRP A 118 14.11 -0.20 -7.11
C TRP A 118 14.54 1.06 -6.37
N GLU A 119 15.81 1.17 -5.96
CA GLU A 119 16.28 2.41 -5.31
C GLU A 119 16.23 3.57 -6.30
N GLN A 120 16.67 3.36 -7.55
CA GLN A 120 16.59 4.40 -8.58
C GLN A 120 15.13 4.70 -8.96
N ILE A 121 14.29 3.67 -9.15
CA ILE A 121 12.86 3.86 -9.45
C ILE A 121 12.18 4.68 -8.34
N LEU A 122 12.38 4.31 -7.07
CA LEU A 122 11.79 5.05 -5.95
C LEU A 122 12.35 6.47 -5.83
N ARG A 123 13.64 6.68 -6.10
CA ARG A 123 14.25 8.03 -6.13
C ARG A 123 13.57 8.94 -7.15
N ASP A 124 13.23 8.40 -8.30
CA ASP A 124 12.60 9.16 -9.39
C ASP A 124 11.13 9.46 -9.10
N VAL A 125 10.39 8.50 -8.54
CA VAL A 125 8.92 8.60 -8.45
C VAL A 125 8.41 9.19 -7.12
N LEU A 126 9.12 8.99 -5.99
CA LEU A 126 8.65 9.47 -4.68
C LEU A 126 8.40 10.99 -4.60
N PRO A 127 9.09 11.86 -5.34
CA PRO A 127 8.73 13.29 -5.41
C PRO A 127 7.32 13.57 -5.97
N TYR A 128 6.74 12.63 -6.73
CA TYR A 128 5.39 12.72 -7.28
C TYR A 128 4.34 12.04 -6.39
N VAL A 129 4.76 11.22 -5.43
CA VAL A 129 3.88 10.42 -4.55
C VAL A 129 3.55 11.22 -3.28
N ASP A 130 2.26 11.36 -3.01
CA ASP A 130 1.77 12.05 -1.83
C ASP A 130 1.67 11.11 -0.62
N PHE A 131 1.22 9.88 -0.86
CA PHE A 131 1.09 8.82 0.15
C PHE A 131 1.83 7.58 -0.34
N PHE A 132 2.83 7.15 0.41
CA PHE A 132 3.62 5.95 0.12
C PHE A 132 3.43 4.92 1.23
N GLU A 133 2.90 3.76 0.88
CA GLU A 133 2.26 2.85 1.83
C GLU A 133 2.80 1.39 1.78
N PRO A 134 4.11 1.17 1.62
CA PRO A 134 4.67 -0.18 1.51
C PRO A 134 4.63 -0.93 2.84
N SER A 135 4.90 -2.24 2.82
CA SER A 135 5.33 -2.96 4.02
C SER A 135 6.80 -2.67 4.35
N VAL A 136 7.17 -2.85 5.61
CA VAL A 136 8.54 -2.61 6.07
C VAL A 136 9.53 -3.56 5.39
N GLU A 137 9.11 -4.78 5.09
CA GLU A 137 9.92 -5.80 4.45
C GLU A 137 10.15 -5.50 2.98
N GLU A 138 9.10 -5.15 2.24
CA GLU A 138 9.17 -4.73 0.83
C GLU A 138 10.11 -3.55 0.67
N LEU A 139 9.91 -2.52 1.48
CA LEU A 139 10.73 -1.32 1.43
C LEU A 139 12.20 -1.60 1.77
N CYS A 140 12.46 -2.42 2.81
CA CYS A 140 13.80 -2.78 3.20
C CYS A 140 14.51 -3.60 2.11
N TYR A 141 13.80 -4.55 1.50
CA TYR A 141 14.31 -5.32 0.37
C TYR A 141 14.77 -4.40 -0.78
N MET A 142 13.98 -3.38 -1.10
CA MET A 142 14.21 -2.47 -2.23
C MET A 142 15.29 -1.41 -1.96
N LEU A 143 15.41 -0.94 -0.72
CA LEU A 143 16.29 0.17 -0.38
C LEU A 143 17.55 -0.22 0.40
N ASP A 144 17.53 -1.35 1.12
CA ASP A 144 18.64 -1.77 1.99
C ASP A 144 18.67 -3.31 2.10
N ARG A 145 19.07 -3.95 1.00
CA ARG A 145 19.11 -5.42 0.91
C ARG A 145 19.91 -6.08 2.03
N PRO A 146 21.12 -5.59 2.41
CA PRO A 146 21.89 -6.18 3.51
C PRO A 146 21.15 -6.14 4.84
N ARG A 147 20.40 -5.08 5.11
CA ARG A 147 19.57 -4.94 6.31
C ARG A 147 18.38 -5.91 6.27
N TYR A 148 17.74 -6.07 5.13
CA TYR A 148 16.67 -7.05 4.95
C TYR A 148 17.16 -8.48 5.27
N GLU A 149 18.34 -8.85 4.79
CA GLU A 149 18.97 -10.17 5.05
C GLU A 149 19.31 -10.34 6.54
N GLU A 150 19.82 -9.28 7.20
CA GLU A 150 20.06 -9.27 8.64
C GLU A 150 18.77 -9.47 9.44
N TRP A 151 17.70 -8.78 9.08
CA TRP A 151 16.40 -8.90 9.74
C TRP A 151 15.81 -10.32 9.58
N THR A 152 15.90 -10.87 8.37
CA THR A 152 15.45 -12.24 8.08
C THR A 152 16.22 -13.26 8.90
N ALA A 153 17.54 -13.11 9.01
CA ALA A 153 18.38 -13.96 9.85
C ALA A 153 18.01 -13.82 11.34
N ARG A 154 17.77 -12.61 11.83
CA ARG A 154 17.36 -12.33 13.22
C ARG A 154 15.97 -12.90 13.54
N ALA A 155 15.06 -12.90 12.58
CA ALA A 155 13.74 -13.49 12.73
C ALA A 155 13.79 -15.01 12.87
N ALA A 156 14.79 -15.69 12.31
CA ALA A 156 15.00 -17.12 12.43
C ALA A 156 13.76 -17.96 12.05
N GLY A 157 13.10 -17.60 10.96
CA GLY A 157 11.89 -18.27 10.46
C GLY A 157 10.58 -17.79 11.08
N ARG A 158 10.61 -16.79 11.97
CA ARG A 158 9.41 -16.07 12.44
C ARG A 158 9.08 -14.93 11.49
N ASP A 159 7.93 -14.30 11.68
CA ASP A 159 7.60 -13.05 11.02
C ASP A 159 8.65 -11.98 11.38
N VAL A 160 9.25 -11.37 10.35
CA VAL A 160 10.31 -10.36 10.52
C VAL A 160 9.79 -9.19 11.35
N THR A 161 8.53 -8.80 11.19
CA THR A 161 7.95 -7.66 11.89
C THR A 161 7.87 -7.86 13.41
N GLU A 162 7.88 -9.11 13.92
CA GLU A 162 7.87 -9.39 15.35
C GLU A 162 9.19 -9.07 16.07
N VAL A 163 10.28 -8.99 15.30
CA VAL A 163 11.62 -8.76 15.87
C VAL A 163 12.13 -7.33 15.62
N LEU A 164 11.38 -6.51 14.87
CA LEU A 164 11.76 -5.15 14.58
C LEU A 164 11.42 -4.20 15.73
N THR A 165 12.29 -3.21 15.89
CA THR A 165 12.11 -2.07 16.80
C THR A 165 12.00 -0.78 16.00
N LEU A 166 11.59 0.30 16.64
CA LEU A 166 11.61 1.63 16.00
C LEU A 166 13.02 2.08 15.58
N GLU A 167 14.05 1.61 16.28
CA GLU A 167 15.45 1.91 15.93
C GLU A 167 15.88 1.22 14.63
N ASP A 168 15.31 0.05 14.35
CA ASP A 168 15.49 -0.64 13.07
C ASP A 168 14.80 0.10 11.91
N ILE A 169 13.58 0.60 12.15
CA ILE A 169 12.70 1.19 11.14
C ILE A 169 13.11 2.63 10.77
N ARG A 170 13.50 3.45 11.76
CA ARG A 170 13.78 4.88 11.55
C ARG A 170 14.83 5.20 10.47
N PRO A 171 15.95 4.48 10.35
CA PRO A 171 16.93 4.75 9.28
C PRO A 171 16.35 4.50 7.89
N LEU A 172 15.55 3.44 7.73
CA LEU A 172 14.86 3.14 6.48
C LEU A 172 13.82 4.22 6.15
N ALA A 173 13.03 4.62 7.14
CA ALA A 173 12.08 5.72 7.02
C ALA A 173 12.77 7.05 6.64
N GLN A 174 13.92 7.36 7.26
CA GLN A 174 14.66 8.57 6.92
C GLN A 174 15.13 8.53 5.46
N LYS A 175 15.71 7.41 5.00
CA LYS A 175 16.11 7.23 3.60
C LYS A 175 14.94 7.47 2.65
N THR A 176 13.77 6.94 2.95
CA THR A 176 12.55 7.12 2.15
C THR A 176 12.10 8.59 2.09
N MET A 177 12.13 9.27 3.23
CA MET A 177 11.81 10.70 3.28
C MET A 177 12.83 11.56 2.51
N ASP A 178 14.10 11.17 2.52
CA ASP A 178 15.18 11.85 1.77
C ASP A 178 15.05 11.64 0.25
N LEU A 179 14.45 10.51 -0.17
CA LEU A 179 14.08 10.26 -1.56
C LEU A 179 12.87 11.08 -2.04
N GLY A 180 12.17 11.77 -1.15
CA GLY A 180 11.11 12.70 -1.54
C GLY A 180 9.70 12.33 -1.08
N ALA A 181 9.50 11.22 -0.36
CA ALA A 181 8.20 10.85 0.18
C ALA A 181 7.61 11.98 1.05
N ARG A 182 6.30 12.24 0.92
CA ARG A 182 5.58 13.27 1.67
C ARG A 182 4.89 12.73 2.90
N VAL A 183 4.07 11.73 2.71
CA VAL A 183 3.44 10.95 3.79
C VAL A 183 3.81 9.49 3.57
N MET A 184 4.48 8.90 4.54
CA MET A 184 4.81 7.47 4.54
C MET A 184 3.98 6.78 5.61
N LEU A 185 3.26 5.73 5.21
CA LEU A 185 2.61 4.76 6.07
C LEU A 185 3.31 3.41 5.87
N LEU A 186 4.09 2.98 6.83
CA LEU A 186 4.86 1.74 6.74
C LEU A 186 4.13 0.63 7.48
N LYS A 187 3.64 -0.35 6.74
CA LYS A 187 2.93 -1.52 7.30
C LYS A 187 3.95 -2.44 7.98
N CYS A 188 3.81 -2.69 9.26
CA CYS A 188 4.70 -3.52 10.07
C CYS A 188 3.99 -4.80 10.56
N GLY A 189 3.20 -5.44 9.70
CA GLY A 189 2.52 -6.71 9.95
C GLY A 189 1.74 -6.70 11.26
N VAL A 190 1.96 -7.75 12.05
CA VAL A 190 1.26 -7.92 13.34
C VAL A 190 1.64 -6.88 14.40
N SER A 191 2.76 -6.19 14.25
CA SER A 191 3.22 -5.18 15.20
C SER A 191 2.44 -3.88 15.09
N GLY A 192 1.96 -3.53 13.90
CA GLY A 192 1.20 -2.32 13.66
C GLY A 192 1.69 -1.49 12.47
N MET A 193 1.65 -0.17 12.59
CA MET A 193 1.99 0.76 11.51
C MET A 193 2.84 1.92 12.00
N TYR A 194 3.95 2.12 11.34
CA TYR A 194 4.75 3.33 11.51
C TYR A 194 4.33 4.37 10.48
N TYR A 195 4.32 5.64 10.87
CA TYR A 195 4.07 6.72 9.92
C TYR A 195 5.05 7.87 10.13
N ARG A 196 5.37 8.55 9.05
CA ARG A 196 6.16 9.78 9.06
C ARG A 196 5.74 10.70 7.94
N THR A 197 5.72 12.02 8.24
CA THR A 197 5.28 13.03 7.28
C THR A 197 6.33 14.10 7.09
N ALA A 198 6.36 14.68 5.89
CA ALA A 198 7.31 15.68 5.49
C ALA A 198 7.07 17.03 6.21
N PRO A 199 8.07 17.93 6.21
CA PRO A 199 7.88 19.32 6.65
C PRO A 199 6.99 20.09 5.66
N GLU A 200 6.47 21.21 6.11
CA GLU A 200 5.45 22.02 5.42
C GLU A 200 5.84 22.41 3.98
N ASP A 201 7.10 22.76 3.77
CA ASP A 201 7.65 23.14 2.46
C ASP A 201 7.58 22.01 1.41
N ARG A 202 7.48 20.74 1.84
CA ARG A 202 7.34 19.57 0.96
C ARG A 202 5.92 19.01 0.89
N MET A 203 5.05 19.32 1.87
CA MET A 203 3.67 18.77 1.89
C MET A 203 2.82 19.29 0.74
N GLY A 204 3.14 20.44 0.16
CA GLY A 204 2.43 20.99 -0.98
C GLY A 204 1.02 21.51 -0.64
N SER A 205 0.36 22.05 -1.66
CA SER A 205 -1.04 22.49 -1.58
C SER A 205 -1.94 21.45 -2.26
N TYR A 206 -2.91 20.91 -1.54
CA TYR A 206 -3.94 20.02 -2.07
C TYR A 206 -5.30 20.72 -2.12
N ALA A 207 -5.29 22.00 -2.51
CA ALA A 207 -6.46 22.86 -2.54
C ALA A 207 -7.62 22.28 -3.37
N GLY A 208 -7.33 21.47 -4.38
CA GLY A 208 -8.34 20.80 -5.21
C GLY A 208 -9.12 19.71 -4.49
N ALA A 209 -8.54 19.08 -3.45
CA ALA A 209 -9.17 18.01 -2.69
C ALA A 209 -9.79 18.47 -1.36
N GLY A 210 -9.72 19.77 -1.05
CA GLY A 210 -10.27 20.32 0.20
C GLY A 210 -9.53 19.90 1.47
N LEU A 211 -8.29 19.38 1.34
CA LEU A 211 -7.52 18.84 2.44
C LEU A 211 -6.55 19.87 3.00
N GLU A 212 -6.71 20.21 4.27
CA GLU A 212 -5.72 21.01 5.01
C GLU A 212 -4.61 20.09 5.56
N LEU A 213 -3.67 19.68 4.70
CA LEU A 213 -2.55 18.82 5.12
C LEU A 213 -1.54 19.54 6.03
N GLY A 214 -1.64 20.85 6.24
CA GLY A 214 -0.79 21.57 7.18
C GLY A 214 -0.78 20.97 8.58
N ALA A 215 -1.91 20.41 9.04
CA ALA A 215 -2.00 19.70 10.30
C ALA A 215 -1.22 18.37 10.34
N TRP A 216 -0.80 17.88 9.19
CA TRP A 216 -0.06 16.62 9.03
C TRP A 216 1.46 16.82 9.03
N CYS A 217 1.96 18.05 8.94
CA CYS A 217 3.39 18.32 8.81
C CYS A 217 4.22 17.85 10.00
N ARG A 218 5.39 17.27 9.73
CA ARG A 218 6.40 16.85 10.73
C ARG A 218 5.83 15.91 11.81
N LYS A 219 4.94 15.01 11.42
CA LYS A 219 4.43 13.97 12.30
C LYS A 219 5.27 12.70 12.18
N GLU A 220 5.44 12.02 13.29
CA GLU A 220 6.05 10.70 13.38
C GLU A 220 5.38 9.93 14.50
N GLY A 221 5.09 8.65 14.28
CA GLY A 221 4.51 7.80 15.30
C GLY A 221 4.43 6.34 14.89
N PHE A 222 4.04 5.54 15.86
CA PHE A 222 3.75 4.12 15.68
C PHE A 222 2.40 3.80 16.31
N VAL A 223 1.51 3.22 15.54
CA VAL A 223 0.21 2.74 16.02
C VAL A 223 0.28 1.22 16.08
N LYS A 224 0.15 0.68 17.29
CA LYS A 224 0.14 -0.76 17.51
C LYS A 224 -1.10 -1.41 16.88
N SER A 225 -0.93 -2.61 16.35
CA SER A 225 -2.03 -3.38 15.78
C SER A 225 -3.10 -3.69 16.83
N PHE A 226 -4.35 -3.72 16.42
CA PHE A 226 -5.45 -4.23 17.26
C PHE A 226 -5.41 -5.76 17.32
N ILE A 227 -5.90 -6.33 18.40
CA ILE A 227 -5.98 -7.78 18.59
C ILE A 227 -7.28 -8.26 17.92
N PRO A 228 -7.21 -9.01 16.81
CA PRO A 228 -8.40 -9.57 16.17
C PRO A 228 -9.01 -10.66 17.05
N ASP A 229 -10.31 -10.89 16.94
CA ASP A 229 -11.00 -11.97 17.67
C ASP A 229 -10.52 -13.36 17.19
N ARG A 230 -10.10 -13.43 15.94
CA ARG A 230 -9.53 -14.63 15.29
C ARG A 230 -8.65 -14.22 14.11
N VAL A 231 -7.72 -15.05 13.69
CA VAL A 231 -6.94 -14.88 12.47
C VAL A 231 -7.26 -16.03 11.52
N ARG A 232 -7.81 -15.74 10.35
CA ARG A 232 -8.11 -16.71 9.30
C ARG A 232 -7.16 -16.56 8.11
N SER A 233 -6.91 -15.34 7.67
CA SER A 233 -6.03 -15.05 6.54
C SER A 233 -5.41 -13.66 6.69
N GLY A 234 -4.17 -13.48 6.25
CA GLY A 234 -3.54 -12.17 6.12
C GLY A 234 -3.81 -11.47 4.77
N THR A 235 -4.52 -12.16 3.86
CA THR A 235 -4.77 -11.65 2.51
C THR A 235 -5.67 -10.42 2.55
N GLY A 236 -5.25 -9.35 1.88
CA GLY A 236 -6.00 -8.10 1.80
C GLY A 236 -5.87 -7.16 3.00
N ALA A 237 -5.22 -7.58 4.10
CA ALA A 237 -5.08 -6.72 5.28
C ALA A 237 -4.30 -5.44 5.00
N GLY A 238 -3.29 -5.49 4.12
CA GLY A 238 -2.57 -4.32 3.64
C GLY A 238 -3.47 -3.38 2.84
N ASP A 239 -4.15 -3.93 1.82
CA ASP A 239 -5.01 -3.18 0.89
C ASP A 239 -6.16 -2.49 1.62
N THR A 240 -6.85 -3.22 2.51
CA THR A 240 -7.98 -2.66 3.28
C THR A 240 -7.53 -1.61 4.29
N SER A 241 -6.34 -1.78 4.87
CA SER A 241 -5.72 -0.76 5.71
C SER A 241 -5.46 0.54 4.96
N ILE A 242 -4.91 0.46 3.74
CA ILE A 242 -4.68 1.62 2.88
C ILE A 242 -6.01 2.27 2.50
N ALA A 243 -7.01 1.47 2.14
CA ALA A 243 -8.34 1.98 1.81
C ALA A 243 -8.96 2.77 2.99
N ALA A 244 -8.88 2.23 4.21
CA ALA A 244 -9.35 2.92 5.41
C ALA A 244 -8.54 4.20 5.72
N PHE A 245 -7.21 4.16 5.51
CA PHE A 245 -6.33 5.33 5.67
C PHE A 245 -6.71 6.45 4.70
N LEU A 246 -6.80 6.15 3.41
CA LEU A 246 -7.14 7.11 2.38
C LEU A 246 -8.56 7.67 2.55
N LEU A 247 -9.54 6.82 2.88
CA LEU A 247 -10.91 7.26 3.14
C LEU A 247 -10.99 8.19 4.36
N ALA A 248 -10.30 7.86 5.46
CA ALA A 248 -10.26 8.71 6.64
C ALA A 248 -9.58 10.05 6.33
N MET A 249 -8.48 10.03 5.59
CA MET A 249 -7.79 11.22 5.11
C MET A 249 -8.73 12.11 4.28
N LEU A 250 -9.44 11.55 3.30
CA LEU A 250 -10.42 12.27 2.47
C LEU A 250 -11.60 12.84 3.28
N ARG A 251 -11.90 12.26 4.45
CA ARG A 251 -12.89 12.79 5.40
C ARG A 251 -12.31 13.83 6.38
N GLY A 252 -11.05 14.22 6.22
CA GLY A 252 -10.40 15.28 6.99
C GLY A 252 -9.91 14.84 8.37
N TYR A 253 -9.76 13.54 8.62
CA TYR A 253 -9.21 13.07 9.90
C TYR A 253 -7.72 13.41 10.03
N PRO A 254 -7.22 13.66 11.25
CA PRO A 254 -5.80 13.88 11.49
C PRO A 254 -4.98 12.60 11.23
N ALA A 255 -3.70 12.75 10.89
CA ALA A 255 -2.82 11.66 10.48
C ALA A 255 -2.84 10.47 11.44
N GLU A 256 -2.69 10.69 12.74
CA GLU A 256 -2.70 9.63 13.76
C GLU A 256 -4.02 8.83 13.78
N GLN A 257 -5.14 9.52 13.59
CA GLN A 257 -6.45 8.85 13.54
C GLN A 257 -6.61 8.05 12.25
N CYS A 258 -6.14 8.56 11.10
CA CYS A 258 -6.12 7.80 9.85
C CYS A 258 -5.31 6.51 10.00
N VAL A 259 -4.10 6.58 10.58
CA VAL A 259 -3.25 5.40 10.82
C VAL A 259 -3.91 4.44 11.82
N ARG A 260 -4.59 4.95 12.84
CA ARG A 260 -5.31 4.13 13.82
C ARG A 260 -6.48 3.37 13.18
N LEU A 261 -7.23 4.01 12.30
CA LEU A 261 -8.33 3.38 11.55
C LEU A 261 -7.78 2.36 10.55
N ALA A 262 -6.66 2.64 9.88
CA ALA A 262 -5.95 1.70 9.02
C ALA A 262 -5.53 0.43 9.78
N ALA A 263 -4.92 0.59 10.96
CA ALA A 263 -4.53 -0.54 11.80
C ALA A 263 -5.74 -1.35 12.30
N ALA A 264 -6.86 -0.68 12.59
CA ALA A 264 -8.11 -1.32 12.97
C ALA A 264 -8.72 -2.12 11.82
N GLU A 265 -8.71 -1.56 10.61
CA GLU A 265 -9.24 -2.23 9.43
C GLU A 265 -8.41 -3.47 9.06
N GLY A 266 -7.09 -3.38 9.07
CA GLY A 266 -6.22 -4.54 8.84
C GLY A 266 -6.49 -5.66 9.85
N ALA A 267 -6.69 -5.31 11.13
CA ALA A 267 -7.04 -6.28 12.17
C ALA A 267 -8.47 -6.87 11.99
N SER A 268 -9.39 -6.13 11.38
CA SER A 268 -10.72 -6.63 11.04
C SER A 268 -10.69 -7.55 9.84
N CYS A 269 -9.92 -7.19 8.80
CA CYS A 269 -9.78 -7.97 7.58
C CYS A 269 -9.27 -9.39 7.85
N VAL A 270 -8.25 -9.56 8.71
CA VAL A 270 -7.67 -10.88 9.00
C VAL A 270 -8.63 -11.85 9.71
N GLU A 271 -9.78 -11.37 10.19
CA GLU A 271 -10.81 -12.21 10.82
C GLU A 271 -11.57 -13.08 9.80
N GLU A 272 -11.40 -12.81 8.49
CA GLU A 272 -12.07 -13.53 7.40
C GLU A 272 -11.06 -14.13 6.40
N PHE A 273 -11.54 -15.03 5.52
CA PHE A 273 -10.67 -15.72 4.56
C PHE A 273 -10.33 -14.88 3.32
N ASP A 274 -11.22 -13.96 2.97
CA ASP A 274 -11.09 -13.08 1.80
C ASP A 274 -10.84 -11.63 2.23
N ALA A 275 -10.48 -10.79 1.25
CA ALA A 275 -10.11 -9.41 1.48
C ALA A 275 -11.31 -8.43 1.62
N LEU A 276 -12.55 -8.90 1.50
CA LEU A 276 -13.72 -8.02 1.45
C LEU A 276 -14.70 -8.26 2.61
N THR A 277 -14.92 -9.50 3.02
CA THR A 277 -15.91 -9.85 4.05
C THR A 277 -15.60 -9.23 5.41
N GLY A 278 -14.31 -9.02 5.71
CA GLY A 278 -13.86 -8.38 6.95
C GLY A 278 -13.89 -6.86 6.95
N VAL A 279 -14.17 -6.21 5.81
CA VAL A 279 -14.18 -4.75 5.67
C VAL A 279 -15.29 -4.12 6.51
N ARG A 280 -14.95 -3.06 7.24
CA ARG A 280 -15.85 -2.29 8.10
C ARG A 280 -15.91 -0.83 7.65
N THR A 281 -17.03 -0.18 7.94
CA THR A 281 -17.10 1.28 7.81
C THR A 281 -16.23 1.97 8.86
N LEU A 282 -15.80 3.20 8.60
CA LEU A 282 -15.01 3.97 9.57
C LEU A 282 -15.77 4.14 10.89
N GLU A 283 -17.09 4.31 10.83
CA GLU A 283 -17.98 4.44 11.98
C GLU A 283 -18.01 3.17 12.84
N GLU A 284 -18.06 1.98 12.21
CA GLU A 284 -18.00 0.68 12.90
C GLU A 284 -16.64 0.47 13.57
N LEU A 285 -15.54 0.80 12.87
CA LEU A 285 -14.19 0.74 13.42
C LEU A 285 -14.06 1.66 14.66
N GLU A 286 -14.50 2.90 14.55
CA GLU A 286 -14.49 3.83 15.67
C GLU A 286 -15.34 3.33 16.85
N GLN A 287 -16.49 2.74 16.56
CA GLN A 287 -17.34 2.17 17.61
C GLN A 287 -16.63 1.00 18.31
N LYS A 288 -16.01 0.08 17.53
CA LYS A 288 -15.25 -1.05 18.09
C LYS A 288 -14.07 -0.55 18.95
N ILE A 289 -13.35 0.49 18.49
CA ILE A 289 -12.26 1.12 19.24
C ILE A 289 -12.79 1.77 20.54
N ARG A 290 -13.86 2.55 20.47
CA ARG A 290 -14.49 3.19 21.66
C ARG A 290 -15.03 2.18 22.68
N SER A 291 -15.42 0.99 22.23
CA SER A 291 -15.85 -0.10 23.11
C SER A 291 -14.71 -0.81 23.85
N GLY A 292 -13.46 -0.38 23.65
CA GLY A 292 -12.31 -0.91 24.34
C GLY A 292 -11.58 -2.03 23.59
N TRP A 293 -11.62 -2.01 22.24
CA TRP A 293 -10.83 -2.94 21.44
C TRP A 293 -9.34 -2.81 21.74
N LYS A 294 -8.75 -3.89 22.22
CA LYS A 294 -7.37 -3.88 22.72
C LYS A 294 -6.38 -3.86 21.57
N GLN A 295 -5.32 -3.10 21.76
CA GLN A 295 -4.11 -3.17 20.94
C GLN A 295 -3.12 -4.17 21.55
N ARG A 296 -2.18 -4.65 20.74
CA ARG A 296 -1.05 -5.45 21.23
C ARG A 296 -0.17 -4.64 22.18
N ASP A 297 0.56 -5.35 23.04
CA ASP A 297 1.45 -4.70 24.04
C ASP A 297 2.69 -4.07 23.39
#